data_1005226f6ffe29c15807efcbc0bd251e
#
_entry.id   1005226f6ffe29c15807efcbc0bd251e
#
_cell.length_a   1.000
_cell.length_b   1.000
_cell.length_c   1.000
_cell.angle_alpha   90.00
_cell.angle_beta   90.00
_cell.angle_gamma   90.00
#
_symmetry.space_group_name_H-M   'P 1'
#
loop_
_entity.id
_entity.type
_entity.pdbx_description
1 polymer ?
#
loop_
_entity_poly.entity_id
_entity_poly.type
_entity_poly.pdbx_seq_one_letter_code
_entity_poly.pdbx_strand_id
1 'polypeptide(L)'
;MDTVEYAPGRLADVHAGSGTGYVLVWHGRGPNERGVLATLAGLVADRGPTVVVPDWSSEADDGGRADLLRSLRFTRETVEAQGSDPDALVLVGWSLGGTAAAGLTVNARRLGVGVAGTVTLAGGFVAPDPISGESLTGSLPTTDNTSPFTLIHGIADDVAPVAMSRAFAQALELAQWPVELVELPTDHAGIVGTAFDDAREHCLPATDEKTIAVATDVADRIAAVTASP
;
A
#
# COMPACT_ATOMS: atom_id res chain seq x y z
N MET A 1 19.07 -1.31 -3.14
CA MET A 1 18.00 -2.25 -2.69
C MET A 1 18.66 -3.47 -2.08
N ASP A 2 18.25 -3.82 -0.88
CA ASP A 2 18.73 -5.00 -0.15
C ASP A 2 17.54 -5.91 0.14
N THR A 3 17.73 -7.23 0.02
CA THR A 3 16.70 -8.20 0.40
C THR A 3 17.03 -8.78 1.77
N VAL A 4 16.08 -8.70 2.70
CA VAL A 4 16.23 -9.16 4.09
C VAL A 4 15.14 -10.16 4.46
N GLU A 5 15.42 -11.04 5.41
CA GLU A 5 14.41 -11.93 5.98
C GLU A 5 13.71 -11.22 7.17
N TYR A 6 12.42 -10.90 7.04
CA TYR A 6 11.66 -10.23 8.08
C TYR A 6 10.93 -11.20 9.03
N ALA A 7 10.75 -12.43 8.60
CA ALA A 7 10.23 -13.55 9.39
C ALA A 7 10.70 -14.86 8.76
N PRO A 8 10.68 -16.00 9.48
CA PRO A 8 11.17 -17.29 8.96
C PRO A 8 10.57 -17.63 7.59
N GLY A 9 11.42 -17.69 6.55
CA GLY A 9 11.05 -17.97 5.17
C GLY A 9 10.30 -16.83 4.45
N ARG A 10 10.27 -15.62 5.01
CA ARG A 10 9.62 -14.44 4.43
C ARG A 10 10.61 -13.32 4.19
N LEU A 11 10.66 -12.85 2.97
CA LEU A 11 11.61 -11.83 2.52
C LEU A 11 10.94 -10.47 2.34
N ALA A 12 11.71 -9.42 2.53
CA ALA A 12 11.35 -8.06 2.17
C ALA A 12 12.48 -7.39 1.40
N ASP A 13 12.13 -6.61 0.39
CA ASP A 13 13.07 -5.74 -0.30
C ASP A 13 13.05 -4.36 0.37
N VAL A 14 14.24 -3.86 0.70
CA VAL A 14 14.44 -2.55 1.32
C VAL A 14 15.14 -1.64 0.33
N HIS A 15 14.44 -0.61 -0.10
CA HIS A 15 14.96 0.46 -0.95
C HIS A 15 15.33 1.63 -0.06
N ALA A 16 16.63 1.81 0.19
CA ALA A 16 17.11 2.88 1.07
C ALA A 16 16.88 4.25 0.42
N GLY A 17 16.21 5.14 1.14
CA GLY A 17 16.08 6.55 0.81
C GLY A 17 17.16 7.39 1.47
N SER A 18 17.22 8.67 1.14
CA SER A 18 18.18 9.63 1.71
C SER A 18 17.62 10.46 2.88
N GLY A 19 16.32 10.37 3.12
CA GLY A 19 15.60 11.10 4.17
C GLY A 19 15.25 10.21 5.37
N THR A 20 14.42 10.73 6.25
CA THR A 20 14.02 10.08 7.51
C THR A 20 12.65 9.39 7.45
N GLY A 21 11.88 9.58 6.38
CA GLY A 21 10.57 8.96 6.21
C GLY A 21 10.66 7.47 5.87
N TYR A 22 9.63 6.72 6.27
CA TYR A 22 9.52 5.28 5.96
C TYR A 22 8.16 4.96 5.34
N VAL A 23 8.18 4.07 4.35
CA VAL A 23 6.98 3.58 3.66
C VAL A 23 7.00 2.06 3.69
N LEU A 24 5.91 1.46 4.14
CA LEU A 24 5.65 0.02 4.02
C LEU A 24 4.68 -0.18 2.87
N VAL A 25 5.05 -1.00 1.87
CA VAL A 25 4.23 -1.22 0.68
C VAL A 25 3.81 -2.69 0.58
N TRP A 26 2.51 -2.95 0.60
CA TRP A 26 1.95 -4.29 0.42
C TRP A 26 1.49 -4.52 -1.02
N HIS A 27 1.94 -5.62 -1.63
CA HIS A 27 1.56 -6.03 -2.99
C HIS A 27 0.12 -6.57 -3.05
N GLY A 28 -0.37 -6.86 -4.25
CA GLY A 28 -1.71 -7.36 -4.52
C GLY A 28 -1.90 -8.84 -4.17
N ARG A 29 -2.93 -9.44 -4.75
CA ARG A 29 -3.25 -10.86 -4.59
C ARG A 29 -2.12 -11.72 -5.15
N GLY A 30 -1.88 -12.85 -4.51
CA GLY A 30 -0.86 -13.85 -4.89
C GLY A 30 0.12 -14.11 -3.75
N PRO A 31 0.95 -15.14 -3.90
CA PRO A 31 2.04 -15.42 -2.98
C PRO A 31 3.33 -14.71 -3.43
N ASN A 32 3.97 -13.97 -2.53
CA ASN A 32 5.33 -13.46 -2.73
C ASN A 32 5.53 -12.54 -3.96
N GLU A 33 4.62 -11.59 -4.17
CA GLU A 33 4.60 -10.69 -5.33
C GLU A 33 5.33 -9.35 -5.11
N ARG A 34 6.26 -9.26 -4.13
CA ARG A 34 6.97 -7.99 -3.85
C ARG A 34 7.70 -7.42 -5.07
N GLY A 35 8.20 -8.30 -5.97
CA GLY A 35 8.92 -7.89 -7.17
C GLY A 35 8.11 -7.02 -8.14
N VAL A 36 6.79 -7.15 -8.16
CA VAL A 36 5.88 -6.33 -8.97
C VAL A 36 5.98 -4.85 -8.58
N LEU A 37 6.27 -4.56 -7.33
CA LEU A 37 6.35 -3.19 -6.81
C LEU A 37 7.74 -2.56 -6.90
N ALA A 38 8.75 -3.28 -7.43
CA ALA A 38 10.15 -2.82 -7.43
C ALA A 38 10.34 -1.47 -8.14
N THR A 39 9.65 -1.24 -9.27
CA THR A 39 9.71 0.03 -10.01
C THR A 39 9.19 1.18 -9.16
N LEU A 40 7.98 1.04 -8.60
CA LEU A 40 7.37 2.07 -7.76
C LEU A 40 8.19 2.31 -6.49
N ALA A 41 8.65 1.26 -5.82
CA ALA A 41 9.45 1.37 -4.60
C ALA A 41 10.76 2.11 -4.84
N GLY A 42 11.43 1.86 -5.96
CA GLY A 42 12.63 2.62 -6.38
C GLY A 42 12.31 4.09 -6.58
N LEU A 43 11.26 4.41 -7.35
CA LEU A 43 10.83 5.79 -7.58
C LEU A 43 10.48 6.54 -6.29
N VAL A 44 9.83 5.89 -5.33
CA VAL A 44 9.53 6.50 -4.02
C VAL A 44 10.81 6.71 -3.22
N ALA A 45 11.71 5.72 -3.17
CA ALA A 45 12.98 5.83 -2.44
C ALA A 45 13.89 6.96 -2.99
N ASP A 46 13.91 7.17 -4.30
CA ASP A 46 14.62 8.29 -4.95
C ASP A 46 14.14 9.67 -4.48
N ARG A 47 12.93 9.75 -3.89
CA ARG A 47 12.33 10.97 -3.33
C ARG A 47 12.60 11.17 -1.84
N GLY A 48 13.33 10.27 -1.22
CA GLY A 48 13.81 10.41 0.15
C GLY A 48 13.38 9.31 1.13
N PRO A 49 12.14 8.81 1.15
CA PRO A 49 11.74 7.80 2.11
C PRO A 49 12.47 6.46 1.89
N THR A 50 12.75 5.73 2.97
CA THR A 50 13.11 4.31 2.89
C THR A 50 11.84 3.48 2.67
N VAL A 51 11.84 2.60 1.66
CA VAL A 51 10.67 1.80 1.28
C VAL A 51 10.92 0.34 1.59
N VAL A 52 10.00 -0.29 2.32
CA VAL A 52 10.01 -1.71 2.65
C VAL A 52 8.89 -2.41 1.90
N VAL A 53 9.23 -3.41 1.09
CA VAL A 53 8.27 -4.19 0.28
C VAL A 53 8.38 -5.67 0.68
N PRO A 54 7.54 -6.14 1.62
CA PRO A 54 7.57 -7.53 2.06
C PRO A 54 6.82 -8.45 1.10
N ASP A 55 7.27 -9.70 1.05
CA ASP A 55 6.44 -10.81 0.59
C ASP A 55 5.33 -11.10 1.61
N TRP A 56 4.18 -11.47 1.12
CA TRP A 56 3.10 -12.06 1.90
C TRP A 56 2.27 -12.97 0.99
N SER A 57 1.39 -13.79 1.55
CA SER A 57 0.59 -14.70 0.73
C SER A 57 -0.89 -14.60 1.08
N SER A 58 -1.69 -14.09 0.14
CA SER A 58 -3.15 -14.10 0.25
C SER A 58 -3.75 -15.51 0.18
N GLU A 59 -2.94 -16.52 -0.18
CA GLU A 59 -3.32 -17.93 -0.28
C GLU A 59 -3.05 -18.71 1.02
N ALA A 60 -2.44 -18.06 2.02
CA ALA A 60 -2.27 -18.66 3.35
C ALA A 60 -3.63 -18.91 4.03
N ASP A 61 -3.70 -19.87 4.93
CA ASP A 61 -4.92 -20.27 5.64
C ASP A 61 -5.63 -19.10 6.36
N ASP A 62 -4.85 -18.09 6.78
CA ASP A 62 -5.34 -16.87 7.43
C ASP A 62 -5.51 -15.67 6.47
N GLY A 63 -5.48 -15.92 5.15
CA GLY A 63 -5.56 -14.89 4.13
C GLY A 63 -4.36 -13.93 4.09
N GLY A 64 -3.22 -14.34 4.69
CA GLY A 64 -1.99 -13.55 4.74
C GLY A 64 -1.89 -12.60 5.94
N ARG A 65 -2.87 -12.62 6.84
CA ARG A 65 -2.92 -11.73 8.01
C ARG A 65 -1.64 -11.77 8.85
N ALA A 66 -1.13 -12.97 9.14
CA ALA A 66 0.07 -13.11 9.96
C ALA A 66 1.30 -12.50 9.30
N ASP A 67 1.47 -12.67 7.99
CA ASP A 67 2.59 -12.10 7.23
C ASP A 67 2.51 -10.57 7.20
N LEU A 68 1.33 -10.01 6.92
CA LEU A 68 1.09 -8.57 6.93
C LEU A 68 1.42 -7.94 8.29
N LEU A 69 0.94 -8.52 9.39
CA LEU A 69 1.22 -8.02 10.74
C LEU A 69 2.69 -8.21 11.16
N ARG A 70 3.37 -9.28 10.71
CA ARG A 70 4.80 -9.47 10.96
C ARG A 70 5.65 -8.47 10.19
N SER A 71 5.30 -8.20 8.94
CA SER A 71 6.00 -7.21 8.11
C SER A 71 5.82 -5.79 8.67
N LEU A 72 4.63 -5.44 9.16
CA LEU A 72 4.40 -4.18 9.86
C LEU A 72 5.28 -4.08 11.11
N ARG A 73 5.30 -5.11 11.95
CA ARG A 73 6.12 -5.13 13.16
C ARG A 73 7.61 -4.97 12.81
N PHE A 74 8.12 -5.74 11.86
CA PHE A 74 9.51 -5.66 11.39
C PHE A 74 9.85 -4.23 10.93
N THR A 75 8.97 -3.61 10.12
CA THR A 75 9.21 -2.25 9.62
C THR A 75 9.23 -1.25 10.77
N ARG A 76 8.30 -1.33 11.72
CA ARG A 76 8.25 -0.45 12.90
C ARG A 76 9.48 -0.60 13.80
N GLU A 77 9.93 -1.84 14.05
CA GLU A 77 11.17 -2.12 14.79
C GLU A 77 12.41 -1.55 14.05
N THR A 78 12.41 -1.60 12.71
CA THR A 78 13.47 -1.00 11.88
C THR A 78 13.47 0.53 12.00
N VAL A 79 12.31 1.16 11.93
CA VAL A 79 12.14 2.62 12.10
C VAL A 79 12.64 3.06 13.47
N GLU A 80 12.22 2.38 14.53
CA GLU A 80 12.62 2.67 15.91
C GLU A 80 14.14 2.49 16.12
N ALA A 81 14.72 1.44 15.54
CA ALA A 81 16.17 1.19 15.61
C ALA A 81 17.01 2.30 14.93
N GLN A 82 16.42 3.03 13.99
CA GLN A 82 17.03 4.19 13.34
C GLN A 82 16.75 5.51 14.10
N GLY A 83 16.08 5.44 15.24
CA GLY A 83 15.76 6.62 16.07
C GLY A 83 14.58 7.45 15.55
N SER A 84 13.77 6.90 14.65
CA SER A 84 12.58 7.55 14.11
C SER A 84 11.32 7.06 14.84
N ASP A 85 10.22 7.83 14.73
CA ASP A 85 8.94 7.46 15.32
C ASP A 85 8.27 6.36 14.48
N PRO A 86 8.04 5.16 15.03
CA PRO A 86 7.36 4.08 14.30
C PRO A 86 5.90 4.40 13.95
N ASP A 87 5.26 5.37 14.61
CA ASP A 87 3.90 5.83 14.27
C ASP A 87 3.89 6.84 13.10
N ALA A 88 5.07 7.37 12.71
CA ALA A 88 5.25 8.19 11.51
C ALA A 88 5.37 7.37 10.21
N LEU A 89 5.17 6.06 10.28
CA LEU A 89 5.18 5.18 9.11
C LEU A 89 3.99 5.47 8.18
N VAL A 90 4.25 5.63 6.88
CA VAL A 90 3.23 5.67 5.84
C VAL A 90 2.99 4.25 5.31
N LEU A 91 1.72 3.85 5.27
CA LEU A 91 1.30 2.55 4.76
C LEU A 91 0.76 2.68 3.34
N VAL A 92 1.30 1.90 2.42
CA VAL A 92 0.87 1.85 1.02
C VAL A 92 0.42 0.43 0.68
N GLY A 93 -0.59 0.30 -0.15
CA GLY A 93 -0.99 -1.02 -0.65
C GLY A 93 -1.58 -0.96 -2.05
N TRP A 94 -1.24 -1.95 -2.86
CA TRP A 94 -1.77 -2.13 -4.21
C TRP A 94 -2.79 -3.26 -4.28
N SER A 95 -3.92 -3.03 -4.96
CA SER A 95 -4.97 -4.04 -5.17
C SER A 95 -5.48 -4.60 -3.82
N LEU A 96 -5.38 -5.90 -3.56
CA LEU A 96 -5.71 -6.52 -2.27
C LEU A 96 -4.81 -6.00 -1.13
N GLY A 97 -3.55 -5.66 -1.42
CA GLY A 97 -2.69 -4.97 -0.46
C GLY A 97 -3.23 -3.60 -0.04
N GLY A 98 -3.89 -2.89 -0.97
CA GLY A 98 -4.61 -1.65 -0.67
C GLY A 98 -5.79 -1.86 0.27
N THR A 99 -6.54 -2.95 0.08
CA THR A 99 -7.62 -3.37 1.00
C THR A 99 -7.04 -3.72 2.37
N ALA A 100 -5.90 -4.42 2.43
CA ALA A 100 -5.22 -4.75 3.68
C ALA A 100 -4.71 -3.50 4.41
N ALA A 101 -4.11 -2.54 3.68
CA ALA A 101 -3.65 -1.27 4.24
C ALA A 101 -4.80 -0.46 4.83
N ALA A 102 -5.91 -0.36 4.11
CA ALA A 102 -7.11 0.28 4.61
C ALA A 102 -7.68 -0.42 5.86
N GLY A 103 -7.76 -1.75 5.85
CA GLY A 103 -8.22 -2.55 6.99
C GLY A 103 -7.34 -2.37 8.21
N LEU A 104 -6.02 -2.32 8.04
CA LEU A 104 -5.10 -2.01 9.14
C LEU A 104 -5.41 -0.64 9.74
N THR A 105 -5.48 0.39 8.90
CA THR A 105 -5.65 1.78 9.35
C THR A 105 -6.99 1.99 10.05
N VAL A 106 -8.08 1.45 9.52
CA VAL A 106 -9.40 1.51 10.17
C VAL A 106 -9.38 0.82 11.54
N ASN A 107 -8.57 -0.21 11.71
CA ASN A 107 -8.42 -0.98 12.95
C ASN A 107 -7.18 -0.59 13.78
N ALA A 108 -6.41 0.44 13.39
CA ALA A 108 -5.12 0.80 13.99
C ALA A 108 -5.19 1.00 15.50
N ARG A 109 -6.21 1.71 15.99
CA ARG A 109 -6.46 1.90 17.42
C ARG A 109 -6.67 0.58 18.17
N ARG A 110 -7.45 -0.36 17.59
CA ARG A 110 -7.70 -1.69 18.18
C ARG A 110 -6.44 -2.54 18.22
N LEU A 111 -5.56 -2.33 17.23
CA LEU A 111 -4.29 -3.04 17.11
C LEU A 111 -3.15 -2.39 17.94
N GLY A 112 -3.39 -1.20 18.51
CA GLY A 112 -2.38 -0.47 19.27
C GLY A 112 -1.20 0.04 18.42
N VAL A 113 -1.48 0.39 17.15
CA VAL A 113 -0.47 0.90 16.20
C VAL A 113 -0.89 2.27 15.67
N GLY A 114 0.08 3.14 15.37
CA GLY A 114 -0.11 4.36 14.60
C GLY A 114 0.40 4.21 13.18
N VAL A 115 -0.20 4.97 12.26
CA VAL A 115 0.28 5.20 10.90
C VAL A 115 0.06 6.67 10.56
N ALA A 116 1.04 7.32 9.95
CA ALA A 116 0.96 8.75 9.61
C ALA A 116 -0.05 9.02 8.49
N GLY A 117 -0.18 8.08 7.57
CA GLY A 117 -1.14 8.14 6.46
C GLY A 117 -1.21 6.82 5.71
N THR A 118 -2.27 6.65 4.93
CA THR A 118 -2.48 5.43 4.14
C THR A 118 -2.75 5.79 2.69
N VAL A 119 -1.96 5.20 1.79
CA VAL A 119 -2.15 5.33 0.34
C VAL A 119 -2.63 4.00 -0.23
N THR A 120 -3.75 3.98 -0.92
CA THR A 120 -4.21 2.78 -1.62
C THR A 120 -4.13 2.98 -3.13
N LEU A 121 -3.54 2.02 -3.82
CA LEU A 121 -3.37 2.00 -5.26
C LEU A 121 -4.29 0.93 -5.84
N ALA A 122 -5.29 1.32 -6.61
CA ALA A 122 -6.25 0.40 -7.24
C ALA A 122 -6.87 -0.61 -6.25
N GLY A 123 -7.32 -0.14 -5.08
CA GLY A 123 -7.82 -0.99 -3.99
C GLY A 123 -9.07 -1.78 -4.34
N GLY A 124 -9.09 -3.08 -4.00
CA GLY A 124 -10.19 -4.01 -4.26
C GLY A 124 -11.19 -4.12 -3.12
N PHE A 125 -11.82 -3.04 -2.69
CA PHE A 125 -12.60 -2.89 -1.45
C PHE A 125 -13.88 -3.71 -1.33
N VAL A 126 -14.26 -4.49 -2.34
CA VAL A 126 -15.39 -5.44 -2.25
C VAL A 126 -15.02 -6.74 -1.53
N ALA A 127 -13.72 -7.07 -1.48
CA ALA A 127 -13.24 -8.21 -0.71
C ALA A 127 -13.17 -7.84 0.78
N PRO A 128 -13.36 -8.82 1.70
CA PRO A 128 -13.03 -8.63 3.10
C PRO A 128 -11.56 -8.24 3.25
N ASP A 129 -11.26 -7.31 4.16
CA ASP A 129 -9.87 -6.93 4.40
C ASP A 129 -9.08 -8.06 5.08
N PRO A 130 -7.84 -8.34 4.65
CA PRO A 130 -7.04 -9.43 5.21
C PRO A 130 -6.66 -9.27 6.69
N ILE A 131 -6.81 -8.06 7.26
CA ILE A 131 -6.44 -7.77 8.65
C ILE A 131 -7.55 -8.15 9.63
N SER A 132 -8.80 -7.77 9.34
CA SER A 132 -9.94 -8.03 10.23
C SER A 132 -10.86 -9.13 9.73
N GLY A 133 -10.85 -9.43 8.43
CA GLY A 133 -11.84 -10.28 7.77
C GLY A 133 -13.19 -9.60 7.55
N GLU A 134 -13.28 -8.29 7.80
CA GLU A 134 -14.53 -7.52 7.69
C GLU A 134 -14.59 -6.75 6.36
N SER A 135 -15.79 -6.34 5.96
CA SER A 135 -15.98 -5.48 4.79
C SER A 135 -15.69 -4.02 5.13
N LEU A 136 -14.93 -3.34 4.27
CA LEU A 136 -14.65 -1.91 4.38
C LEU A 136 -15.73 -1.02 3.75
N THR A 137 -16.74 -1.61 3.09
CA THR A 137 -17.86 -0.87 2.48
C THR A 137 -19.06 -0.74 3.42
N GLY A 138 -18.94 -1.25 4.64
CA GLY A 138 -19.95 -1.15 5.69
C GLY A 138 -19.82 0.14 6.52
N SER A 139 -20.38 0.09 7.74
CA SER A 139 -20.24 1.20 8.70
C SER A 139 -18.82 1.21 9.28
N LEU A 140 -18.02 2.20 8.89
CA LEU A 140 -16.69 2.41 9.44
C LEU A 140 -16.76 3.04 10.84
N PRO A 141 -15.79 2.76 11.72
CA PRO A 141 -15.74 3.42 13.02
C PRO A 141 -15.47 4.93 12.83
N THR A 142 -16.25 5.75 13.51
CA THR A 142 -15.93 7.15 13.70
C THR A 142 -14.82 7.29 14.73
N THR A 143 -13.83 8.13 14.49
CA THR A 143 -12.71 8.31 15.40
C THR A 143 -12.23 9.76 15.38
N ASP A 144 -11.80 10.26 16.55
CA ASP A 144 -11.26 11.61 16.70
C ASP A 144 -9.79 11.70 16.25
N ASN A 145 -9.12 10.57 16.06
CA ASN A 145 -7.74 10.49 15.59
C ASN A 145 -7.71 9.64 14.31
N THR A 146 -7.71 10.31 13.18
CA THR A 146 -7.82 9.69 11.87
C THR A 146 -6.56 9.96 11.06
N SER A 147 -5.82 8.90 10.77
CA SER A 147 -4.78 8.98 9.74
C SER A 147 -5.43 9.26 8.39
N PRO A 148 -4.93 10.21 7.59
CA PRO A 148 -5.50 10.54 6.30
C PRO A 148 -5.37 9.39 5.31
N PHE A 149 -6.36 9.28 4.42
CA PHE A 149 -6.34 8.37 3.27
C PHE A 149 -6.10 9.13 1.98
N THR A 150 -5.20 8.62 1.14
CA THR A 150 -5.09 8.99 -0.27
C THR A 150 -5.40 7.77 -1.13
N LEU A 151 -6.53 7.79 -1.82
CA LEU A 151 -6.96 6.71 -2.70
C LEU A 151 -6.57 7.07 -4.13
N ILE A 152 -5.66 6.34 -4.75
CA ILE A 152 -5.23 6.56 -6.12
C ILE A 152 -5.75 5.40 -6.99
N HIS A 153 -6.47 5.70 -8.08
CA HIS A 153 -7.08 4.65 -8.90
C HIS A 153 -7.01 4.97 -10.38
N GLY A 154 -6.76 3.94 -11.18
CA GLY A 154 -6.81 4.05 -12.65
C GLY A 154 -8.23 4.06 -13.18
N ILE A 155 -8.59 5.03 -14.04
CA ILE A 155 -9.93 5.07 -14.65
C ILE A 155 -10.14 3.99 -15.72
N ALA A 156 -9.05 3.39 -16.21
CA ALA A 156 -9.06 2.28 -17.18
C ALA A 156 -8.85 0.91 -16.51
N ASP A 157 -8.96 0.84 -15.16
CA ASP A 157 -8.80 -0.40 -14.40
C ASP A 157 -10.02 -1.31 -14.65
N ASP A 158 -9.79 -2.46 -15.28
CA ASP A 158 -10.77 -3.49 -15.58
C ASP A 158 -10.70 -4.71 -14.62
N VAL A 159 -9.68 -4.74 -13.73
CA VAL A 159 -9.52 -5.76 -12.70
C VAL A 159 -10.26 -5.36 -11.42
N ALA A 160 -10.04 -4.14 -10.96
CA ALA A 160 -10.73 -3.52 -9.84
C ALA A 160 -11.32 -2.18 -10.30
N PRO A 161 -12.61 -2.12 -10.71
CA PRO A 161 -13.20 -0.89 -11.23
C PRO A 161 -13.07 0.29 -10.26
N VAL A 162 -12.74 1.49 -10.77
CA VAL A 162 -12.57 2.73 -9.98
C VAL A 162 -13.77 3.06 -9.08
N ALA A 163 -14.95 2.55 -9.43
CA ALA A 163 -16.16 2.66 -8.61
C ALA A 163 -15.98 2.09 -7.19
N MET A 164 -15.06 1.12 -7.00
CA MET A 164 -14.75 0.58 -5.66
C MET A 164 -14.08 1.63 -4.79
N SER A 165 -13.08 2.36 -5.29
CA SER A 165 -12.44 3.45 -4.56
C SER A 165 -13.38 4.63 -4.32
N ARG A 166 -14.26 4.95 -5.27
CA ARG A 166 -15.30 5.98 -5.08
C ARG A 166 -16.24 5.62 -3.93
N ALA A 167 -16.70 4.36 -3.88
CA ALA A 167 -17.58 3.89 -2.80
C ALA A 167 -16.86 3.89 -1.43
N PHE A 168 -15.59 3.50 -1.39
CA PHE A 168 -14.80 3.53 -0.17
C PHE A 168 -14.50 4.96 0.29
N ALA A 169 -14.18 5.89 -0.63
CA ALA A 169 -14.03 7.31 -0.31
C ALA A 169 -15.30 7.87 0.33
N GLN A 170 -16.47 7.58 -0.25
CA GLN A 170 -17.75 8.00 0.33
C GLN A 170 -17.98 7.41 1.73
N ALA A 171 -17.61 6.14 1.96
CA ALA A 171 -17.73 5.53 3.29
C ALA A 171 -16.81 6.20 4.33
N LEU A 172 -15.59 6.57 3.93
CA LEU A 172 -14.64 7.32 4.76
C LEU A 172 -15.17 8.72 5.09
N GLU A 173 -15.68 9.46 4.11
CA GLU A 173 -16.29 10.77 4.30
C GLU A 173 -17.48 10.74 5.27
N LEU A 174 -18.37 9.77 5.12
CA LEU A 174 -19.52 9.57 6.03
C LEU A 174 -19.08 9.24 7.47
N ALA A 175 -17.96 8.57 7.63
CA ALA A 175 -17.36 8.25 8.92
C ALA A 175 -16.38 9.34 9.42
N GLN A 176 -16.29 10.48 8.72
CA GLN A 176 -15.47 11.66 9.05
C GLN A 176 -13.94 11.40 9.02
N TRP A 177 -13.49 10.44 8.20
CA TRP A 177 -12.07 10.25 7.95
C TRP A 177 -11.58 11.24 6.88
N PRO A 178 -10.40 11.87 7.07
CA PRO A 178 -9.77 12.66 6.02
C PRO A 178 -9.45 11.75 4.82
N VAL A 179 -9.97 12.09 3.64
CA VAL A 179 -9.74 11.29 2.43
C VAL A 179 -9.60 12.17 1.21
N GLU A 180 -8.66 11.82 0.36
CA GLU A 180 -8.49 12.33 -1.00
C GLU A 180 -8.61 11.17 -1.99
N LEU A 181 -9.41 11.33 -3.04
CA LEU A 181 -9.50 10.40 -4.17
C LEU A 181 -8.86 11.02 -5.41
N VAL A 182 -7.86 10.34 -5.95
CA VAL A 182 -7.14 10.72 -7.17
C VAL A 182 -7.39 9.68 -8.24
N GLU A 183 -7.93 10.11 -9.37
CA GLU A 183 -8.18 9.25 -10.54
C GLU A 183 -7.17 9.56 -11.64
N LEU A 184 -6.48 8.53 -12.12
CA LEU A 184 -5.41 8.66 -13.12
C LEU A 184 -5.76 7.92 -14.42
N PRO A 185 -5.27 8.39 -15.59
CA PRO A 185 -5.52 7.75 -16.89
C PRO A 185 -4.62 6.51 -17.09
N THR A 186 -4.81 5.48 -16.25
CA THR A 186 -4.04 4.24 -16.24
C THR A 186 -4.95 3.05 -15.91
N ASP A 187 -4.42 1.83 -16.06
CA ASP A 187 -5.04 0.57 -15.68
C ASP A 187 -4.51 0.05 -14.32
N HIS A 188 -4.89 -1.19 -13.97
CA HIS A 188 -4.54 -1.84 -12.70
C HIS A 188 -3.04 -2.03 -12.48
N ALA A 189 -2.31 -2.41 -13.51
CA ALA A 189 -0.87 -2.68 -13.47
C ALA A 189 -0.05 -1.40 -13.63
N GLY A 190 -0.48 -0.51 -14.54
CA GLY A 190 0.22 0.72 -14.86
C GLY A 190 0.36 1.69 -13.69
N ILE A 191 -0.56 1.65 -12.72
CA ILE A 191 -0.51 2.49 -11.53
C ILE A 191 0.73 2.24 -10.65
N VAL A 192 1.32 1.05 -10.73
CA VAL A 192 2.57 0.69 -10.02
C VAL A 192 3.79 0.60 -10.95
N GLY A 193 3.66 1.09 -12.19
CA GLY A 193 4.76 1.13 -13.17
C GLY A 193 5.04 -0.21 -13.83
N THR A 194 4.00 -1.06 -13.97
CA THR A 194 4.09 -2.37 -14.63
C THR A 194 3.07 -2.51 -15.75
N ALA A 195 3.24 -3.52 -16.58
CA ALA A 195 2.27 -3.97 -17.56
C ALA A 195 2.04 -5.48 -17.40
N PHE A 196 0.79 -5.93 -17.57
CA PHE A 196 0.49 -7.35 -17.50
C PHE A 196 0.96 -8.05 -18.78
N ASP A 197 1.70 -9.15 -18.64
CA ASP A 197 2.16 -10.02 -19.73
C ASP A 197 1.30 -11.28 -19.77
N ASP A 198 0.39 -11.38 -20.75
CA ASP A 198 -0.53 -12.51 -20.87
C ASP A 198 0.19 -13.86 -21.06
N ALA A 199 1.38 -13.85 -21.68
CA ALA A 199 2.14 -15.07 -21.93
C ALA A 199 2.81 -15.63 -20.67
N ARG A 200 3.10 -14.75 -19.71
CA ARG A 200 3.70 -15.10 -18.41
C ARG A 200 2.70 -15.09 -17.27
N GLU A 201 1.47 -14.64 -17.54
CA GLU A 201 0.42 -14.44 -16.52
C GLU A 201 0.93 -13.64 -15.32
N HIS A 202 1.78 -12.63 -15.58
CA HIS A 202 2.46 -11.86 -14.55
C HIS A 202 2.71 -10.40 -14.96
N CYS A 203 2.77 -9.49 -13.99
CA CYS A 203 3.13 -8.09 -14.23
C CYS A 203 4.65 -7.93 -14.37
N LEU A 204 5.08 -7.27 -15.43
CA LEU A 204 6.48 -6.94 -15.70
C LEU A 204 6.70 -5.43 -15.65
N PRO A 205 7.90 -4.94 -15.35
CA PRO A 205 8.21 -3.51 -15.42
C PRO A 205 7.81 -2.92 -16.77
N ALA A 206 7.04 -1.84 -16.76
CA ALA A 206 6.65 -1.15 -17.97
C ALA A 206 7.86 -0.44 -18.62
N THR A 207 7.84 -0.40 -19.95
CA THR A 207 8.88 0.27 -20.74
C THR A 207 8.38 1.49 -21.49
N ASP A 208 7.08 1.70 -21.52
CA ASP A 208 6.48 2.84 -22.19
C ASP A 208 6.46 4.10 -21.29
N GLU A 209 6.70 5.25 -21.91
CA GLU A 209 6.85 6.53 -21.22
C GLU A 209 5.58 6.95 -20.45
N LYS A 210 4.39 6.60 -20.94
CA LYS A 210 3.13 6.99 -20.34
C LYS A 210 2.94 6.28 -18.98
N THR A 211 3.16 4.97 -18.93
CA THR A 211 3.05 4.18 -17.71
C THR A 211 4.11 4.60 -16.70
N ILE A 212 5.35 4.86 -17.16
CA ILE A 212 6.44 5.37 -16.31
C ILE A 212 6.09 6.75 -15.72
N ALA A 213 5.49 7.64 -16.51
CA ALA A 213 5.06 8.96 -16.04
C ALA A 213 3.97 8.86 -14.97
N VAL A 214 3.01 7.94 -15.13
CA VAL A 214 1.99 7.67 -14.11
C VAL A 214 2.62 7.17 -12.81
N ALA A 215 3.50 6.16 -12.88
CA ALA A 215 4.18 5.64 -11.69
C ALA A 215 5.03 6.73 -11.00
N THR A 216 5.58 7.65 -11.77
CA THR A 216 6.33 8.82 -11.28
C THR A 216 5.41 9.76 -10.50
N ASP A 217 4.22 10.11 -11.02
CA ASP A 217 3.22 10.92 -10.31
C ASP A 217 2.72 10.22 -9.03
N VAL A 218 2.49 8.91 -9.09
CA VAL A 218 2.13 8.12 -7.91
C VAL A 218 3.23 8.17 -6.84
N ALA A 219 4.49 8.03 -7.23
CA ALA A 219 5.63 8.11 -6.32
C ALA A 219 5.78 9.50 -5.69
N ASP A 220 5.54 10.59 -6.45
CA ASP A 220 5.54 11.96 -5.94
C ASP A 220 4.48 12.14 -4.85
N ARG A 221 3.28 11.61 -5.06
CA ARG A 221 2.16 11.67 -4.09
C ARG A 221 2.47 10.86 -2.82
N ILE A 222 3.02 9.64 -2.95
CA ILE A 222 3.42 8.84 -1.79
C ILE A 222 4.48 9.58 -0.97
N ALA A 223 5.50 10.13 -1.62
CA ALA A 223 6.54 10.89 -0.94
C ALA A 223 5.99 12.14 -0.25
N ALA A 224 5.01 12.83 -0.83
CA ALA A 224 4.36 13.99 -0.22
C ALA A 224 3.63 13.63 1.09
N VAL A 225 3.01 12.45 1.18
CA VAL A 225 2.38 11.96 2.42
C VAL A 225 3.42 11.75 3.53
N THR A 226 4.64 11.29 3.20
CA THR A 226 5.72 11.09 4.19
C THR A 226 6.34 12.40 4.70
N ALA A 227 6.18 13.49 3.96
CA ALA A 227 6.70 14.81 4.32
C ALA A 227 5.72 15.67 5.13
N SER A 228 4.48 15.22 5.27
CA SER A 228 3.44 15.93 6.05
C SER A 228 3.73 15.77 7.55
N PRO A 229 3.74 16.86 8.34
CA PRO A 229 4.06 16.86 9.77
C PRO A 229 2.97 16.17 10.61
#